data_0299756537c132290ee696b7bea33947
#
_entry.id   0299756537c132290ee696b7bea33947
#
_cell.length_a   1.000
_cell.length_b   1.000
_cell.length_c   1.000
_cell.angle_alpha   90.00
_cell.angle_beta   90.00
_cell.angle_gamma   90.00
#
_symmetry.space_group_name_H-M   'P 1'
#
loop_
_entity.id
_entity.type
_entity.pdbx_description
1 polymer ?
#
loop_
_entity_poly.entity_id
_entity_poly.type
_entity_poly.pdbx_seq_one_letter_code
_entity_poly.pdbx_strand_id
1 'polypeptide(L)'
;MELDHVLIPLGDLSGAVSEFEGRYGLVSVEGGRHADWGTANRIVPLGDSYLELVAVVDPAEASQSPFGRWVANARAGQPLGWAVRTDDLTAVAGRLGLNV
;
A
#
# COMPACT_ATOMS: atom_id res chain seq x y z
N MET A 1 1.62 12.69 15.64
CA MET A 1 1.89 11.90 14.41
C MET A 1 1.72 10.43 14.72
N GLU A 2 0.98 9.74 13.90
CA GLU A 2 0.65 8.33 14.11
C GLU A 2 0.85 7.55 12.82
N LEU A 3 1.16 6.26 12.96
CA LEU A 3 1.20 5.35 11.83
C LEU A 3 -0.22 5.17 11.28
N ASP A 4 -0.41 5.46 10.00
CA ASP A 4 -1.67 5.26 9.32
C ASP A 4 -1.76 3.86 8.72
N HIS A 5 -0.80 3.50 7.89
CA HIS A 5 -0.76 2.16 7.29
C HIS A 5 0.63 1.77 6.80
N VAL A 6 0.79 0.47 6.59
CA VAL A 6 1.97 -0.12 5.95
C VAL A 6 1.53 -0.76 4.63
N LEU A 7 2.30 -0.53 3.58
CA LEU A 7 2.05 -1.10 2.26
C LEU A 7 2.83 -2.41 2.11
N ILE A 8 2.13 -3.45 1.66
CA ILE A 8 2.73 -4.75 1.38
C ILE A 8 2.37 -5.12 -0.05
N PRO A 9 3.35 -5.13 -0.97
CA PRO A 9 3.09 -5.49 -2.36
C PRO A 9 2.86 -7.00 -2.49
N LEU A 10 1.94 -7.37 -3.37
CA LEU A 10 1.65 -8.76 -3.72
C LEU A 10 1.68 -8.90 -5.23
N GLY A 11 2.06 -10.08 -5.72
CA GLY A 11 2.14 -10.32 -7.16
C GLY A 11 0.80 -10.49 -7.83
N ASP A 12 -0.12 -11.21 -7.18
CA ASP A 12 -1.48 -11.44 -7.64
C ASP A 12 -2.45 -11.18 -6.50
N LEU A 13 -3.37 -10.24 -6.69
CA LEU A 13 -4.19 -9.76 -5.58
C LEU A 13 -5.12 -10.84 -5.04
N SER A 14 -5.78 -11.62 -5.90
CA SER A 14 -6.74 -12.62 -5.44
C SER A 14 -6.07 -13.84 -4.79
N GLY A 15 -5.14 -14.48 -5.48
CA GLY A 15 -4.46 -15.69 -4.98
C GLY A 15 -3.51 -15.38 -3.84
N ALA A 16 -2.72 -14.32 -3.96
CA ALA A 16 -1.76 -13.94 -2.94
C ALA A 16 -2.43 -13.38 -1.68
N VAL A 17 -3.59 -12.75 -1.80
CA VAL A 17 -4.38 -12.32 -0.63
C VAL A 17 -4.87 -13.54 0.15
N SER A 18 -5.40 -14.55 -0.53
CA SER A 18 -5.84 -15.79 0.13
C SER A 18 -4.70 -16.48 0.86
N GLU A 19 -3.52 -16.54 0.24
CA GLU A 19 -2.32 -17.09 0.87
C GLU A 19 -1.89 -16.27 2.09
N PHE A 20 -1.91 -14.94 1.97
CA PHE A 20 -1.56 -14.04 3.06
C PHE A 20 -2.50 -14.23 4.25
N GLU A 21 -3.81 -14.27 4.00
CA GLU A 21 -4.80 -14.49 5.05
C GLU A 21 -4.62 -15.85 5.73
N GLY A 22 -4.39 -16.90 4.95
CA GLY A 22 -4.17 -18.25 5.47
C GLY A 22 -2.89 -18.35 6.29
N ARG A 23 -1.83 -17.68 5.87
CA ARG A 23 -0.52 -17.72 6.55
C ARG A 23 -0.50 -16.94 7.86
N TYR A 24 -1.17 -15.78 7.89
CA TYR A 24 -1.09 -14.88 9.05
C TYR A 24 -2.38 -14.81 9.87
N GLY A 25 -3.47 -15.41 9.39
CA GLY A 25 -4.75 -15.35 10.09
C GLY A 25 -5.39 -13.98 10.10
N LEU A 26 -4.99 -13.09 9.19
CA LEU A 26 -5.48 -11.72 9.11
C LEU A 26 -6.47 -11.60 7.94
N VAL A 27 -7.70 -11.19 8.25
CA VAL A 27 -8.75 -11.04 7.25
C VAL A 27 -8.66 -9.66 6.60
N SER A 28 -8.65 -9.64 5.27
CA SER A 28 -8.70 -8.39 4.51
C SER A 28 -10.11 -8.12 4.00
N VAL A 29 -10.38 -6.85 3.73
CA VAL A 29 -11.58 -6.39 3.07
C VAL A 29 -11.23 -5.74 1.74
N GLU A 30 -12.16 -5.74 0.80
CA GLU A 30 -11.93 -5.13 -0.50
C GLU A 30 -11.68 -3.62 -0.32
N GLY A 31 -10.62 -3.11 -0.93
CA GLY A 31 -10.32 -1.70 -0.98
C GLY A 31 -10.85 -1.09 -2.27
N GLY A 32 -9.96 -0.90 -3.24
CA GLY A 32 -10.36 -0.33 -4.52
C GLY A 32 -9.23 -0.33 -5.52
N ARG A 33 -9.51 0.23 -6.70
CA ARG A 33 -8.53 0.45 -7.74
C ARG A 33 -8.03 1.88 -7.67
N HIS A 34 -6.73 2.06 -7.71
CA HIS A 34 -6.13 3.39 -7.81
C HIS A 34 -6.16 3.83 -9.26
N ALA A 35 -7.07 4.75 -9.58
CA ALA A 35 -7.21 5.28 -10.92
C ALA A 35 -5.88 5.87 -11.42
N ASP A 36 -5.54 5.62 -12.67
CA ASP A 36 -4.34 6.10 -13.34
C ASP A 36 -3.01 5.56 -12.80
N TRP A 37 -3.02 4.69 -11.80
CA TRP A 37 -1.81 4.10 -11.24
C TRP A 37 -1.61 2.63 -11.60
N GLY A 38 -2.64 1.98 -12.14
CA GLY A 38 -2.59 0.58 -12.53
C GLY A 38 -2.51 -0.40 -11.37
N THR A 39 -2.87 0.03 -10.15
CA THR A 39 -2.82 -0.77 -8.94
C THR A 39 -4.20 -0.90 -8.31
N ALA A 40 -4.36 -1.93 -7.49
CA ALA A 40 -5.54 -2.12 -6.67
C ALA A 40 -5.12 -2.64 -5.30
N ASN A 41 -5.99 -2.54 -4.32
CA ASN A 41 -5.65 -2.95 -2.96
C ASN A 41 -6.76 -3.70 -2.24
N ARG A 42 -6.35 -4.33 -1.15
CA ARG A 42 -7.21 -4.83 -0.08
C ARG A 42 -6.66 -4.30 1.25
N ILE A 43 -7.53 -4.15 2.22
CA ILE A 43 -7.20 -3.55 3.51
C ILE A 43 -7.34 -4.58 4.62
N VAL A 44 -6.31 -4.68 5.46
CA VAL A 44 -6.35 -5.47 6.71
C VAL A 44 -6.49 -4.48 7.87
N PRO A 45 -7.68 -4.32 8.46
CA PRO A 45 -7.85 -3.40 9.59
C PRO A 45 -7.10 -3.88 10.82
N LEU A 46 -6.42 -2.96 11.51
CA LEU A 46 -5.66 -3.24 12.74
C LEU A 46 -6.00 -2.22 13.83
N GLY A 47 -7.27 -1.85 13.97
CA GLY A 47 -7.67 -0.79 14.91
C GLY A 47 -7.45 0.59 14.30
N ASP A 48 -6.53 1.38 14.87
CA ASP A 48 -6.26 2.75 14.40
C ASP A 48 -5.36 2.82 13.17
N SER A 49 -4.83 1.68 12.74
CA SER A 49 -3.98 1.58 11.55
C SER A 49 -4.41 0.38 10.70
N TYR A 50 -3.76 0.18 9.56
CA TYR A 50 -4.08 -0.97 8.71
C TYR A 50 -2.89 -1.38 7.85
N LEU A 51 -2.98 -2.58 7.29
CA LEU A 51 -2.08 -2.99 6.21
C LEU A 51 -2.80 -2.76 4.88
N GLU A 52 -2.09 -2.22 3.92
CA GLU A 52 -2.57 -2.11 2.54
C GLU A 52 -1.87 -3.18 1.71
N LEU A 53 -2.62 -4.19 1.29
CA LEU A 53 -2.13 -5.21 0.37
C LEU A 53 -2.36 -4.68 -1.04
N VAL A 54 -1.29 -4.40 -1.78
CA VAL A 54 -1.36 -3.71 -3.06
C VAL A 54 -0.72 -4.53 -4.17
N ALA A 55 -1.34 -4.52 -5.34
CA ALA A 55 -0.81 -5.23 -6.51
C ALA A 55 -1.03 -4.44 -7.79
N VAL A 56 -0.17 -4.67 -8.76
CA VAL A 56 -0.37 -4.17 -10.11
C VAL A 56 -1.47 -4.99 -10.77
N VAL A 57 -2.49 -4.32 -11.29
CA VAL A 57 -3.60 -4.96 -12.04
C VAL A 57 -3.62 -4.55 -13.50
N ASP A 58 -2.90 -3.48 -13.86
CA ASP A 58 -2.70 -3.03 -15.23
C ASP A 58 -1.24 -2.60 -15.38
N PRO A 59 -0.36 -3.49 -15.90
CA PRO A 59 1.06 -3.17 -16.01
C PRO A 59 1.37 -1.97 -16.89
N ALA A 60 0.62 -1.77 -17.97
CA ALA A 60 0.84 -0.63 -18.87
C ALA A 60 0.53 0.69 -18.15
N GLU A 61 -0.59 0.76 -17.43
CA GLU A 61 -0.96 1.93 -16.66
C GLU A 61 0.02 2.16 -15.49
N ALA A 62 0.41 1.09 -14.80
CA ALA A 62 1.37 1.18 -13.69
C ALA A 62 2.72 1.75 -14.15
N SER A 63 3.16 1.42 -15.35
CA SER A 63 4.43 1.93 -15.90
C SER A 63 4.41 3.45 -16.13
N GLN A 64 3.25 4.06 -16.14
CA GLN A 64 3.07 5.49 -16.38
C GLN A 64 2.99 6.32 -15.08
N SER A 65 3.01 5.68 -13.91
CA SER A 65 2.92 6.40 -12.65
C SER A 65 4.09 6.06 -11.72
N PRO A 66 4.58 7.03 -10.93
CA PRO A 66 5.62 6.75 -9.94
C PRO A 66 5.20 5.68 -8.93
N PHE A 67 3.97 5.75 -8.43
CA PHE A 67 3.45 4.76 -7.49
C PHE A 67 3.34 3.37 -8.13
N GLY A 68 2.80 3.30 -9.35
CA GLY A 68 2.68 2.03 -10.07
C GLY A 68 4.03 1.37 -10.31
N ARG A 69 5.03 2.16 -10.72
CA ARG A 69 6.40 1.65 -10.90
C ARG A 69 7.01 1.19 -9.59
N TRP A 70 6.77 1.90 -8.51
CA TRP A 70 7.26 1.53 -7.18
C TRP A 70 6.71 0.16 -6.77
N VAL A 71 5.40 -0.03 -6.89
CA VAL A 71 4.77 -1.33 -6.59
C VAL A 71 5.26 -2.42 -7.52
N ALA A 72 5.36 -2.13 -8.83
CA ALA A 72 5.78 -3.11 -9.84
C ALA A 72 7.21 -3.64 -9.60
N ASN A 73 8.09 -2.80 -9.07
CA ASN A 73 9.50 -3.15 -8.83
C ASN A 73 9.76 -3.68 -7.43
N ALA A 74 8.75 -3.76 -6.59
CA ALA A 74 8.90 -4.19 -5.21
C ALA A 74 8.95 -5.72 -5.09
N ARG A 75 9.54 -6.20 -4.00
CA ARG A 75 9.53 -7.62 -3.68
C ARG A 75 8.22 -7.99 -3.01
N ALA A 76 7.48 -8.92 -3.60
CA ALA A 76 6.20 -9.37 -3.08
C ALA A 76 6.31 -9.91 -1.65
N GLY A 77 5.37 -9.56 -0.79
CA GLY A 77 5.30 -10.04 0.58
C GLY A 77 6.17 -9.29 1.59
N GLN A 78 7.02 -8.36 1.15
CA GLN A 78 7.84 -7.54 2.05
C GLN A 78 7.28 -6.13 2.14
N PRO A 79 7.34 -5.48 3.33
CA PRO A 79 6.88 -4.11 3.45
C PRO A 79 7.55 -3.20 2.44
N LEU A 80 6.73 -2.48 1.66
CA LEU A 80 7.20 -1.56 0.64
C LEU A 80 7.45 -0.17 1.22
N GLY A 81 6.58 0.24 2.10
CA GLY A 81 6.64 1.55 2.70
C GLY A 81 5.54 1.70 3.74
N TRP A 82 5.48 2.88 4.32
CA TRP A 82 4.51 3.17 5.37
C TRP A 82 4.10 4.63 5.27
N ALA A 83 2.91 4.92 5.78
CA ALA A 83 2.35 6.27 5.80
C ALA A 83 2.01 6.65 7.23
N VAL A 84 2.23 7.90 7.56
CA VAL A 84 1.84 8.46 8.84
C VAL A 84 0.76 9.52 8.61
N ARG A 85 -0.10 9.68 9.60
CA ARG A 85 -1.05 10.79 9.63
C ARG A 85 -0.61 11.83 10.63
N THR A 86 -0.88 13.06 10.33
CA THR A 86 -0.58 14.19 11.19
C THR A 86 -1.61 15.29 10.98
N ASP A 87 -1.85 16.09 12.01
CA ASP A 87 -2.66 17.30 11.89
C ASP A 87 -1.85 18.52 11.43
N ASP A 88 -0.52 18.35 11.26
CA ASP A 88 0.36 19.42 10.78
C ASP A 88 1.40 18.87 9.80
N LEU A 89 0.94 18.66 8.56
CA LEU A 89 1.77 18.09 7.50
C LEU A 89 2.99 18.96 7.19
N THR A 90 2.82 20.27 7.20
CA THR A 90 3.91 21.22 6.90
C THR A 90 5.03 21.11 7.92
N ALA A 91 4.70 21.06 9.21
CA ALA A 91 5.69 20.92 10.26
C ALA A 91 6.46 19.61 10.18
N VAL A 92 5.75 18.50 9.93
CA VAL A 92 6.39 17.18 9.79
C VAL A 92 7.29 17.15 8.56
N ALA A 93 6.81 17.64 7.42
CA ALA A 93 7.60 17.68 6.19
C ALA A 93 8.86 18.52 6.38
N GLY A 94 8.75 19.65 7.07
CA GLY A 94 9.90 20.51 7.36
C GLY A 94 10.96 19.79 8.20
N ARG A 95 10.56 19.07 9.23
CA ARG A 95 11.49 18.29 10.07
C ARG A 95 12.17 17.16 9.32
N LEU A 96 11.48 16.56 8.35
CA LEU A 96 12.00 15.46 7.55
C LEU A 96 12.73 15.92 6.27
N GLY A 97 12.73 17.21 5.97
CA GLY A 97 13.33 17.73 4.75
C GLY A 97 12.55 17.37 3.48
N LEU A 98 11.24 17.18 3.60
CA LEU A 98 10.38 16.80 2.48
C LEU A 98 9.57 18.00 1.97
N ASN A 99 9.18 17.90 0.69
CA ASN A 99 8.26 18.85 0.08
C ASN A 99 6.81 18.41 0.33
N VAL A 100 5.97 19.37 0.58
CA VAL A 100 4.54 19.15 0.72
C VAL A 100 3.85 19.24 -0.63
#